data_aec559be81f9e743adf63b3a8e037abb
#
_entry.id   aec559be81f9e743adf63b3a8e037abb
#
_cell.length_a   1.000
_cell.length_b   1.000
_cell.length_c   1.000
_cell.angle_alpha   90.00
_cell.angle_beta   90.00
_cell.angle_gamma   90.00
#
_symmetry.space_group_name_H-M   'P 1'
#
loop_
_entity.id
_entity.type
_entity.pdbx_description
1 polymer ?
#
loop_
_entity_poly.entity_id
_entity_poly.type
_entity_poly.pdbx_seq_one_letter_code
_entity_poly.pdbx_strand_id
1 'polypeptide(L)'
;MSLGFSRASLLIFAGEFEHRIDPQGRVSIPARFRSAFEDGIVLSRAYDRCVMVYTTEEWENVAADIAKQPQTRADARRLARLTFSGAYPQALDRHGRVLLPPALRQYADLGENVVIVGTGRFMEIWAQELWSEERQSLDADATDIAERAPGGNVPNDPGEVDS
;
A
#
# COMPACT_ATOMS: atom_id res chain seq x y z
N MET A 1 -34.31 1.06 7.02
CA MET A 1 -33.34 0.91 8.10
C MET A 1 -31.97 0.73 7.49
N SER A 2 -31.19 1.76 7.45
CA SER A 2 -29.79 1.61 7.05
C SER A 2 -29.06 0.98 8.23
N LEU A 3 -28.65 -0.25 8.08
CA LEU A 3 -27.64 -0.82 8.94
C LEU A 3 -26.39 0.02 8.76
N GLY A 4 -26.02 0.78 9.80
CA GLY A 4 -24.96 1.76 9.75
C GLY A 4 -23.58 1.13 9.62
N PHE A 5 -23.30 0.57 8.46
CA PHE A 5 -21.94 0.29 8.09
C PHE A 5 -21.30 1.61 7.69
N SER A 6 -20.38 2.09 8.50
CA SER A 6 -19.51 3.17 8.09
C SER A 6 -18.89 2.81 6.73
N ARG A 7 -19.02 3.69 5.73
CA ARG A 7 -18.37 3.50 4.43
C ARG A 7 -16.86 3.23 4.57
N ALA A 8 -16.24 3.77 5.62
CA ALA A 8 -14.83 3.55 5.93
C ALA A 8 -14.51 2.09 6.28
N SER A 9 -15.44 1.35 6.93
CA SER A 9 -15.23 -0.06 7.29
C SER A 9 -15.37 -1.02 6.13
N LEU A 10 -15.92 -0.57 4.98
CA LEU A 10 -16.11 -1.36 3.75
C LEU A 10 -15.10 -0.99 2.66
N LEU A 11 -14.21 -0.01 2.91
CA LEU A 11 -13.25 0.41 1.92
C LEU A 11 -12.10 -0.59 1.86
N ILE A 12 -12.09 -1.35 0.79
CA ILE A 12 -11.02 -2.32 0.49
C ILE A 12 -10.44 -1.97 -0.86
N PHE A 13 -9.14 -1.73 -0.89
CA PHE A 13 -8.42 -1.56 -2.15
C PHE A 13 -8.06 -2.93 -2.70
N ALA A 14 -8.58 -3.25 -3.87
CA ALA A 14 -8.38 -4.53 -4.52
C ALA A 14 -8.19 -4.34 -6.02
N GLY A 15 -7.50 -5.27 -6.64
CA GLY A 15 -7.28 -5.31 -8.08
C GLY A 15 -5.93 -4.76 -8.50
N GLU A 16 -5.68 -4.85 -9.78
CA GLU A 16 -4.48 -4.34 -10.47
C GLU A 16 -4.92 -3.37 -11.56
N PHE A 17 -4.24 -2.22 -11.65
CA PHE A 17 -4.60 -1.16 -12.59
C PHE A 17 -3.34 -0.65 -13.30
N GLU A 18 -3.26 -0.84 -14.60
CA GLU A 18 -2.18 -0.29 -15.41
C GLU A 18 -2.41 1.20 -15.65
N HIS A 19 -1.39 1.99 -15.40
CA HIS A 19 -1.41 3.43 -15.60
C HIS A 19 -0.08 3.92 -16.18
N ARG A 20 -0.08 5.16 -16.61
CA ARG A 20 1.14 5.86 -17.04
C ARG A 20 1.39 7.07 -16.15
N ILE A 21 2.66 7.31 -15.87
CA ILE A 21 3.10 8.57 -15.29
C ILE A 21 3.19 9.59 -16.41
N ASP A 22 2.55 10.75 -16.22
CA ASP A 22 2.58 11.82 -17.23
C ASP A 22 3.94 12.55 -17.24
N PRO A 23 4.20 13.43 -18.24
CA PRO A 23 5.48 14.14 -18.31
C PRO A 23 5.79 15.03 -17.10
N GLN A 24 4.79 15.43 -16.31
CA GLN A 24 4.98 16.19 -15.10
C GLN A 24 5.18 15.31 -13.84
N GLY A 25 5.19 14.00 -14.00
CA GLY A 25 5.37 13.07 -12.88
C GLY A 25 4.10 12.75 -12.10
N ARG A 26 2.93 12.93 -12.71
CA ARG A 26 1.64 12.64 -12.06
C ARG A 26 1.09 11.31 -12.53
N VAL A 27 0.39 10.62 -11.64
CA VAL A 27 -0.32 9.39 -11.94
C VAL A 27 -1.78 9.52 -11.48
N SER A 28 -2.70 8.97 -12.27
CA SER A 28 -4.12 8.95 -11.93
C SER A 28 -4.43 7.84 -10.93
N ILE A 29 -5.17 8.16 -9.89
CA ILE A 29 -5.76 7.16 -9.01
C ILE A 29 -7.00 6.59 -9.70
N PRO A 30 -7.21 5.26 -9.68
CA PRO A 30 -8.40 4.67 -10.28
C PRO A 30 -9.68 5.36 -9.79
N ALA A 31 -10.59 5.67 -10.72
CA ALA A 31 -11.76 6.50 -10.43
C ALA A 31 -12.60 5.98 -9.26
N ARG A 32 -12.72 4.66 -9.12
CA ARG A 32 -13.48 4.02 -8.04
C ARG A 32 -12.94 4.31 -6.65
N PHE A 33 -11.65 4.68 -6.53
CA PHE A 33 -10.99 4.90 -5.23
C PHE A 33 -10.76 6.37 -4.90
N ARG A 34 -11.07 7.29 -5.82
CA ARG A 34 -10.78 8.73 -5.62
C ARG A 34 -11.46 9.33 -4.41
N SER A 35 -12.69 8.90 -4.13
CA SER A 35 -13.44 9.41 -2.97
C SER A 35 -12.77 9.10 -1.63
N ALA A 36 -11.99 8.04 -1.56
CA ALA A 36 -11.24 7.69 -0.35
C ALA A 36 -10.14 8.71 -0.01
N PHE A 37 -9.73 9.52 -0.98
CA PHE A 37 -8.64 10.48 -0.85
C PHE A 37 -9.08 11.94 -0.85
N GLU A 38 -10.36 12.20 -0.60
CA GLU A 38 -10.89 13.57 -0.54
C GLU A 38 -10.18 14.44 0.51
N ASP A 39 -9.80 13.83 1.63
CA ASP A 39 -9.09 14.51 2.74
C ASP A 39 -7.57 14.55 2.55
N GLY A 40 -7.07 13.95 1.51
CA GLY A 40 -5.65 13.87 1.22
C GLY A 40 -5.17 12.46 0.91
N ILE A 41 -3.94 12.38 0.50
CA ILE A 41 -3.24 11.15 0.14
C ILE A 41 -1.81 11.23 0.67
N VAL A 42 -1.29 10.13 1.17
CA VAL A 42 0.11 10.05 1.60
C VAL A 42 0.83 9.00 0.77
N LEU A 43 1.88 9.43 0.09
CA LEU A 43 2.78 8.54 -0.62
C LEU A 43 4.02 8.29 0.23
N SER A 44 4.45 7.06 0.31
CA SER A 44 5.57 6.68 1.15
C SER A 44 6.40 5.57 0.51
N ARG A 45 7.66 5.48 0.90
CA ARG A 45 8.45 4.28 0.63
C ARG A 45 7.76 3.07 1.25
N ALA A 46 7.73 1.96 0.52
CA ALA A 46 7.39 0.65 1.07
C ALA A 46 8.66 -0.09 1.53
N TYR A 47 8.49 -1.22 2.19
CA TYR A 47 9.61 -2.11 2.50
C TYR A 47 10.11 -2.84 1.24
N ASP A 48 9.22 -3.15 0.32
CA ASP A 48 9.56 -3.60 -1.02
C ASP A 48 9.81 -2.40 -1.94
N ARG A 49 10.33 -2.61 -3.12
CA ARG A 49 10.67 -1.54 -4.06
C ARG A 49 9.43 -1.01 -4.78
N CYS A 50 8.53 -0.45 -4.02
CA CYS A 50 7.32 0.20 -4.50
C CYS A 50 6.98 1.41 -3.65
N VAL A 51 5.95 2.13 -4.05
CA VAL A 51 5.42 3.29 -3.33
C VAL A 51 4.11 2.88 -2.66
N MET A 52 4.02 3.08 -1.35
CA MET A 52 2.77 2.91 -0.61
C MET A 52 1.87 4.10 -0.81
N VAL A 53 0.58 3.84 -0.92
CA VAL A 53 -0.47 4.85 -1.02
C VAL A 53 -1.42 4.67 0.15
N TYR A 54 -1.47 5.68 1.02
CA TYR A 54 -2.31 5.70 2.22
C TYR A 54 -3.41 6.73 2.09
N THR A 55 -4.58 6.40 2.63
CA THR A 55 -5.54 7.43 3.04
C THR A 55 -4.99 8.21 4.24
N THR A 56 -5.49 9.39 4.49
CA THR A 56 -5.10 10.17 5.68
C THR A 56 -5.35 9.38 6.97
N GLU A 57 -6.48 8.70 7.07
CA GLU A 57 -6.84 7.88 8.23
C GLU A 57 -5.83 6.75 8.46
N GLU A 58 -5.47 6.00 7.42
CA GLU A 58 -4.50 4.91 7.55
C GLU A 58 -3.09 5.43 7.86
N TRP A 59 -2.73 6.58 7.32
CA TRP A 59 -1.46 7.21 7.67
C TRP A 59 -1.41 7.64 9.14
N GLU A 60 -2.51 8.16 9.68
CA GLU A 60 -2.62 8.49 11.10
C GLU A 60 -2.42 7.25 11.99
N ASN A 61 -2.94 6.10 11.57
CA ASN A 61 -2.73 4.83 12.27
C ASN A 61 -1.25 4.43 12.28
N VAL A 62 -0.57 4.54 11.16
CA VAL A 62 0.89 4.29 11.06
C VAL A 62 1.66 5.22 11.98
N ALA A 63 1.36 6.51 11.95
CA ALA A 63 2.01 7.51 12.78
C ALA A 63 1.78 7.25 14.28
N ALA A 64 0.57 6.87 14.66
CA ALA A 64 0.22 6.53 16.04
C ALA A 64 0.98 5.30 16.54
N ASP A 65 1.10 4.26 15.73
CA ASP A 65 1.83 3.04 16.07
C ASP A 65 3.32 3.33 16.30
N ILE A 66 3.92 4.17 15.47
CA ILE A 66 5.32 4.58 15.63
C ILE A 66 5.49 5.43 16.89
N ALA A 67 4.56 6.33 17.18
CA ALA A 67 4.61 7.18 18.36
C ALA A 67 4.53 6.41 19.68
N LYS A 68 3.96 5.20 19.68
CA LYS A 68 3.93 4.32 20.85
C LYS A 68 5.28 3.66 21.16
N GLN A 69 6.20 3.67 20.22
CA GLN A 69 7.51 3.07 20.41
C GLN A 69 8.37 3.92 21.35
N PRO A 70 9.13 3.30 22.26
CA PRO A 70 9.94 4.05 23.21
C PRO A 70 11.10 4.77 22.53
N GLN A 71 11.17 6.08 22.68
CA GLN A 71 12.24 6.93 22.11
C GLN A 71 13.64 6.61 22.64
N THR A 72 13.72 5.88 23.73
CA THR A 72 14.98 5.41 24.32
C THR A 72 15.65 4.31 23.51
N ARG A 73 14.89 3.61 22.65
CA ARG A 73 15.42 2.56 21.79
C ARG A 73 15.91 3.12 20.46
N ALA A 74 17.13 2.75 20.10
CA ALA A 74 17.74 3.18 18.83
C ALA A 74 16.92 2.71 17.62
N ASP A 75 16.39 1.48 17.67
CA ASP A 75 15.58 0.93 16.58
C ASP A 75 14.28 1.70 16.37
N ALA A 76 13.63 2.13 17.45
CA ALA A 76 12.43 2.95 17.38
C ALA A 76 12.72 4.30 16.70
N ARG A 77 13.82 4.95 17.08
CA ARG A 77 14.24 6.22 16.46
C ARG A 77 14.58 6.05 14.97
N ARG A 78 15.23 4.95 14.60
CA ARG A 78 15.57 4.65 13.21
C ARG A 78 14.32 4.36 12.38
N LEU A 79 13.37 3.61 12.93
CA LEU A 79 12.08 3.35 12.26
C LEU A 79 11.31 4.65 12.00
N ALA A 80 11.28 5.55 12.97
CA ALA A 80 10.63 6.85 12.82
C ALA A 80 11.29 7.68 11.69
N ARG A 81 12.62 7.72 11.66
CA ARG A 81 13.35 8.42 10.59
C ARG A 81 13.06 7.83 9.22
N LEU A 82 13.12 6.51 9.10
CA LEU A 82 12.86 5.80 7.86
C LEU A 82 11.44 6.08 7.34
N THR A 83 10.46 6.00 8.22
CA THR A 83 9.04 6.12 7.86
C THR A 83 8.68 7.56 7.51
N PHE A 84 8.98 8.51 8.37
CA PHE A 84 8.54 9.89 8.17
C PHE A 84 9.36 10.66 7.15
N SER A 85 10.65 10.40 7.04
CA SER A 85 11.49 11.05 6.03
C SER A 85 11.15 10.60 4.60
N GLY A 86 10.56 9.43 4.45
CA GLY A 86 10.16 8.87 3.16
C GLY A 86 8.69 9.08 2.81
N ALA A 87 7.96 9.91 3.57
CA ALA A 87 6.54 10.12 3.40
C ALA A 87 6.23 11.52 2.88
N TYR A 88 5.28 11.62 1.95
CA TYR A 88 4.90 12.85 1.28
C TYR A 88 3.37 13.00 1.30
N PRO A 89 2.83 13.76 2.26
CA PRO A 89 1.40 14.12 2.25
C PRO A 89 1.09 15.03 1.08
N GLN A 90 0.01 14.75 0.38
CA GLN A 90 -0.42 15.50 -0.79
C GLN A 90 -1.94 15.53 -0.88
N ALA A 91 -2.45 16.24 -1.87
CA ALA A 91 -3.85 16.21 -2.28
C ALA A 91 -3.93 15.76 -3.73
N LEU A 92 -5.01 15.06 -4.09
CA LEU A 92 -5.32 14.82 -5.49
C LEU A 92 -5.68 16.13 -6.19
N ASP A 93 -5.30 16.26 -7.45
CA ASP A 93 -5.80 17.35 -8.26
C ASP A 93 -7.27 17.11 -8.64
N ARG A 94 -7.91 18.08 -9.30
CA ARG A 94 -9.30 17.97 -9.71
C ARG A 94 -9.58 16.83 -10.69
N HIS A 95 -8.55 16.28 -11.33
CA HIS A 95 -8.64 15.15 -12.25
C HIS A 95 -8.31 13.81 -11.59
N GLY A 96 -8.11 13.79 -10.28
CA GLY A 96 -7.78 12.58 -9.54
C GLY A 96 -6.35 12.10 -9.70
N ARG A 97 -5.41 13.00 -10.01
CA ARG A 97 -4.00 12.69 -10.16
C ARG A 97 -3.21 13.15 -8.95
N VAL A 98 -2.13 12.43 -8.66
CA VAL A 98 -1.18 12.76 -7.61
C VAL A 98 0.21 12.88 -8.20
N LEU A 99 0.99 13.85 -7.71
CA LEU A 99 2.38 14.02 -8.10
C LEU A 99 3.24 12.98 -7.38
N LEU A 100 4.01 12.22 -8.15
CA LEU A 100 5.01 11.30 -7.59
C LEU A 100 6.31 12.06 -7.35
N PRO A 101 6.72 12.23 -6.08
CA PRO A 101 8.01 12.87 -5.80
C PRO A 101 9.16 12.14 -6.45
N PRO A 102 10.16 12.85 -7.01
CA PRO A 102 11.32 12.23 -7.65
C PRO A 102 12.04 11.21 -6.78
N ALA A 103 12.14 11.47 -5.47
CA ALA A 103 12.76 10.53 -4.54
C ALA A 103 12.04 9.19 -4.48
N LEU A 104 10.72 9.18 -4.51
CA LEU A 104 9.92 7.95 -4.54
C LEU A 104 10.00 7.25 -5.88
N ARG A 105 9.96 7.99 -6.98
CA ARG A 105 10.14 7.42 -8.33
C ARG A 105 11.49 6.71 -8.45
N GLN A 106 12.54 7.34 -7.92
CA GLN A 106 13.87 6.75 -7.92
C GLN A 106 13.94 5.51 -7.03
N TYR A 107 13.39 5.59 -5.83
CA TYR A 107 13.36 4.46 -4.89
C TYR A 107 12.70 3.22 -5.47
N ALA A 108 11.55 3.39 -6.11
CA ALA A 108 10.75 2.30 -6.67
C ALA A 108 11.08 2.01 -8.14
N ASP A 109 12.05 2.69 -8.70
CA ASP A 109 12.48 2.50 -10.09
C ASP A 109 11.35 2.71 -11.10
N LEU A 110 10.48 3.69 -10.83
CA LEU A 110 9.31 3.96 -11.65
C LEU A 110 9.69 4.64 -12.96
N GLY A 111 9.40 3.98 -14.07
CA GLY A 111 9.43 4.56 -15.39
C GLY A 111 8.08 5.14 -15.81
N GLU A 112 7.79 5.15 -17.08
CA GLU A 112 6.53 5.66 -17.61
C GLU A 112 5.34 4.75 -17.25
N ASN A 113 5.52 3.44 -17.32
CA ASN A 113 4.46 2.46 -17.11
C ASN A 113 4.51 1.93 -15.68
N VAL A 114 3.39 2.03 -15.00
CA VAL A 114 3.23 1.59 -13.61
C VAL A 114 2.00 0.72 -13.44
N VAL A 115 1.97 -0.05 -12.37
CA VAL A 115 0.80 -0.82 -11.95
C VAL A 115 0.43 -0.36 -10.54
N ILE A 116 -0.82 0.00 -10.36
CA ILE A 116 -1.39 0.29 -9.05
C ILE A 116 -2.07 -0.98 -8.54
N VAL A 117 -1.68 -1.43 -7.38
CA VAL A 117 -2.10 -2.71 -6.80
C VAL A 117 -2.81 -2.45 -5.49
N GLY A 118 -4.01 -2.99 -5.34
CA GLY A 118 -4.71 -2.97 -4.07
C GLY A 118 -4.19 -4.05 -3.12
N THR A 119 -3.93 -3.66 -1.88
CA THR A 119 -3.45 -4.58 -0.83
C THR A 119 -4.36 -4.59 0.40
N GLY A 120 -5.64 -4.32 0.22
CA GLY A 120 -6.64 -4.28 1.27
C GLY A 120 -6.80 -2.88 1.84
N ARG A 121 -6.09 -2.55 2.90
CA ARG A 121 -6.15 -1.21 3.53
C ARG A 121 -5.36 -0.13 2.79
N PHE A 122 -4.48 -0.52 1.90
CA PHE A 122 -3.54 0.34 1.19
C PHE A 122 -3.54 0.03 -0.31
N MET A 123 -2.87 0.89 -1.07
CA MET A 123 -2.45 0.56 -2.43
C MET A 123 -0.94 0.68 -2.54
N GLU A 124 -0.40 0.07 -3.58
CA GLU A 124 1.01 0.16 -3.94
C GLU A 124 1.14 0.59 -5.40
N ILE A 125 2.17 1.37 -5.69
CA ILE A 125 2.53 1.73 -7.06
C ILE A 125 3.85 1.06 -7.39
N TRP A 126 3.83 0.22 -8.41
CA TRP A 126 4.97 -0.57 -8.86
C TRP A 126 5.41 -0.17 -10.26
N ALA A 127 6.71 -0.24 -10.52
CA ALA A 127 7.19 -0.30 -11.90
C ALA A 127 6.61 -1.54 -12.59
N GLN A 128 6.19 -1.41 -13.82
CA GLN A 128 5.52 -2.52 -14.54
C GLN A 128 6.37 -3.79 -14.56
N GLU A 129 7.66 -3.66 -14.84
CA GLU A 129 8.58 -4.79 -14.91
C GLU A 129 8.75 -5.48 -13.56
N LEU A 130 8.93 -4.70 -12.49
CA LEU A 130 9.08 -5.23 -11.13
C LEU A 130 7.80 -5.90 -10.65
N TRP A 131 6.64 -5.33 -10.99
CA TRP A 131 5.36 -5.97 -10.66
C TRP A 131 5.17 -7.29 -11.41
N SER A 132 5.55 -7.34 -12.67
CA SER A 132 5.49 -8.57 -13.46
C SER A 132 6.31 -9.70 -12.83
N GLU A 133 7.52 -9.41 -12.37
CA GLU A 133 8.37 -10.37 -11.66
C GLU A 133 7.74 -10.81 -10.33
N GLU A 134 7.27 -9.87 -9.54
CA GLU A 134 6.60 -10.14 -8.26
C GLU A 134 5.35 -10.98 -8.47
N ARG A 135 4.51 -10.64 -9.47
CA ARG A 135 3.31 -11.38 -9.79
C ARG A 135 3.60 -12.82 -10.17
N GLN A 136 4.60 -13.07 -10.97
CA GLN A 136 5.03 -14.43 -11.32
C GLN A 136 5.47 -15.22 -10.09
N SER A 137 6.23 -14.60 -9.20
CA SER A 137 6.66 -15.20 -7.94
C SER A 137 5.47 -15.53 -7.03
N LEU A 138 4.53 -14.60 -6.89
CA LEU A 138 3.32 -14.80 -6.09
C LEU A 138 2.47 -15.95 -6.63
N ASP A 139 2.30 -16.04 -7.94
CA ASP A 139 1.51 -17.11 -8.56
C ASP A 139 2.17 -18.49 -8.40
N ALA A 140 3.51 -18.55 -8.50
CA ALA A 140 4.26 -19.78 -8.32
C ALA A 140 4.24 -20.27 -6.86
N ASP A 141 4.25 -19.36 -5.90
CA ASP A 141 4.39 -19.66 -4.47
C ASP A 141 3.08 -19.50 -3.69
N ALA A 142 1.95 -19.33 -4.38
CA ALA A 142 0.67 -18.94 -3.76
C ALA A 142 0.26 -19.83 -2.58
N THR A 143 0.38 -21.15 -2.72
CA THR A 143 0.04 -22.10 -1.66
C THR A 143 0.98 -21.98 -0.47
N ASP A 144 2.27 -21.92 -0.72
CA ASP A 144 3.28 -21.76 0.34
C ASP A 144 3.11 -20.44 1.10
N ILE A 145 2.80 -19.38 0.38
CA ILE A 145 2.51 -18.06 0.98
C ILE A 145 1.30 -18.15 1.90
N ALA A 146 0.22 -18.77 1.43
CA ALA A 146 -1.01 -18.92 2.22
C ALA A 146 -0.78 -19.73 3.51
N GLU A 147 0.05 -20.76 3.44
CA GLU A 147 0.37 -21.62 4.59
C GLU A 147 1.30 -20.96 5.60
N ARG A 148 2.22 -20.10 5.15
CA ARG A 148 3.24 -19.47 6.00
C ARG A 148 2.83 -18.12 6.55
N ALA A 149 1.85 -17.44 5.94
CA ALA A 149 1.45 -16.10 6.36
C ALA A 149 0.85 -16.15 7.77
N PRO A 150 1.26 -15.24 8.68
CA PRO A 150 0.65 -15.15 10.01
C PRO A 150 -0.85 -14.90 9.91
N GLY A 151 -1.67 -15.73 10.58
CA GLY A 151 -3.12 -15.64 10.52
C GLY A 151 -3.74 -16.14 9.22
N GLY A 152 -2.94 -16.77 8.35
CA GLY A 152 -3.45 -17.47 7.17
C GLY A 152 -4.40 -18.57 7.61
N ASN A 153 -5.57 -18.63 6.96
CA ASN A 153 -6.55 -19.68 7.19
C ASN A 153 -5.99 -20.96 6.55
N VAL A 154 -5.21 -21.72 7.32
CA VAL A 154 -4.80 -23.05 6.90
C VAL A 154 -6.08 -23.90 6.93
N PRO A 155 -6.54 -24.48 5.79
CA PRO A 155 -7.61 -25.45 5.85
C PRO A 155 -7.20 -26.53 6.84
N ASN A 156 -8.06 -26.82 7.81
CA ASN A 156 -7.82 -27.90 8.77
C ASN A 156 -7.31 -29.12 8.02
N ASP A 157 -6.10 -29.54 8.35
CA ASP A 157 -5.62 -30.83 7.94
C ASP A 157 -6.53 -31.89 8.59
N PRO A 158 -7.25 -32.73 7.81
CA PRO A 158 -8.12 -33.76 8.38
C PRO A 158 -7.35 -34.88 9.09
N GLY A 159 -6.06 -34.73 9.34
CA GLY A 159 -5.18 -35.75 9.89
C GLY A 159 -4.95 -35.73 11.41
N GLU A 160 -5.38 -34.70 12.16
CA GLU A 160 -5.32 -34.74 13.62
C GLU A 160 -6.63 -35.26 14.19
N VAL A 161 -6.77 -36.57 14.18
CA VAL A 161 -7.71 -37.27 15.04
C VAL A 161 -7.00 -37.46 16.38
N ASP A 162 -7.41 -36.71 17.36
CA ASP A 162 -7.02 -36.96 18.76
C ASP A 162 -7.30 -38.42 19.11
N SER A 163 -6.25 -39.12 19.49
CA SER A 163 -6.36 -40.44 20.14
C SER A 163 -6.15 -40.30 21.62
#